data_b8bd684ff807a34f05cae366f171a654
#
_entry.id   b8bd684ff807a34f05cae366f171a654
#
_cell.length_a   1.000
_cell.length_b   1.000
_cell.length_c   1.000
_cell.angle_alpha   90.00
_cell.angle_beta   90.00
_cell.angle_gamma   90.00
#
_symmetry.space_group_name_H-M   'P 1'
#
loop_
_entity.id
_entity.type
_entity.pdbx_description
1 polymer ?
#
loop_
_entity_poly.entity_id
_entity_poly.type
_entity_poly.pdbx_seq_one_letter_code
_entity_poly.pdbx_strand_id
1 'polypeptide(L)'
;SENELQQYDFLIKQGGRNGQSLHHIIEAHKDVFQKCEKTVYNYFNQNFFSLPRGEMPKMCIRKNRKKGIIRHKVDPKCRVGRNISDYNKFIAEHPKLPRVQMDSVVGRVGGKVLLTLQFEESGMLLAWLREANNSQSVIDYFDMMERKFGLTRFRHMFPLILTDNGPEFSNPSAIETSITGKQRTKVFYCDPNASWQKGKIENNHTNLRRILEHGCSFDNLTQNDIDLVLSHVDSYIREKYGNIPAASRFSSIFGDDCLDMLNIKVIPPEKVILNPNLLKDKK
;
A
#
# COMPACT_ATOMS: atom_id res chain seq x y z
N SER A 1 2.12 21.17 32.04
CA SER A 1 0.99 21.61 32.89
C SER A 1 -0.16 20.60 32.77
N GLU A 2 -1.09 20.63 33.70
CA GLU A 2 -2.26 19.73 33.69
C GLU A 2 -3.13 19.97 32.45
N ASN A 3 -3.33 21.21 32.06
CA ASN A 3 -4.06 21.59 30.83
C ASN A 3 -3.37 21.02 29.55
N GLU A 4 -2.05 20.99 29.52
CA GLU A 4 -1.29 20.41 28.41
C GLU A 4 -1.51 18.90 28.29
N LEU A 5 -1.52 18.18 29.40
CA LEU A 5 -1.78 16.73 29.42
C LEU A 5 -3.22 16.39 29.01
N GLN A 6 -4.19 17.20 29.43
CA GLN A 6 -5.59 17.04 29.00
C GLN A 6 -5.75 17.24 27.50
N GLN A 7 -5.07 18.21 26.92
CA GLN A 7 -5.05 18.47 25.47
C GLN A 7 -4.42 17.29 24.70
N TYR A 8 -3.28 16.77 25.20
CA TYR A 8 -2.65 15.59 24.61
C TYR A 8 -3.55 14.37 24.69
N ASP A 9 -4.22 14.14 25.83
CA ASP A 9 -5.14 13.02 26.02
C ASP A 9 -6.30 13.08 25.02
N PHE A 10 -6.90 14.24 24.82
CA PHE A 10 -7.97 14.44 23.86
C PHE A 10 -7.54 14.05 22.43
N LEU A 11 -6.40 14.57 21.97
CA LEU A 11 -5.89 14.31 20.61
C LEU A 11 -5.47 12.85 20.43
N ILE A 12 -4.81 12.26 21.43
CA ILE A 12 -4.40 10.85 21.41
C ILE A 12 -5.62 9.92 21.38
N LYS A 13 -6.65 10.24 22.15
CA LYS A 13 -7.90 9.47 22.17
C LYS A 13 -8.65 9.55 20.84
N GLN A 14 -8.73 10.73 20.24
CA GLN A 14 -9.38 10.93 18.94
C GLN A 14 -8.61 10.20 17.82
N GLY A 15 -7.31 10.45 17.72
CA GLY A 15 -6.47 9.85 16.67
C GLY A 15 -6.34 8.34 16.83
N GLY A 16 -6.18 7.84 18.06
CA GLY A 16 -6.11 6.40 18.34
C GLY A 16 -7.39 5.66 17.94
N ARG A 17 -8.56 6.25 18.20
CA ARG A 17 -9.87 5.71 17.75
C ARG A 17 -10.01 5.70 16.23
N ASN A 18 -9.36 6.61 15.53
CA ASN A 18 -9.24 6.60 14.07
C ASN A 18 -8.19 5.62 13.55
N GLY A 19 -7.52 4.88 14.42
CA GLY A 19 -6.47 3.93 14.07
C GLY A 19 -5.14 4.60 13.72
N GLN A 20 -4.92 5.85 14.08
CA GLN A 20 -3.65 6.55 13.90
C GLN A 20 -2.62 6.08 14.94
N SER A 21 -1.33 6.00 14.56
CA SER A 21 -0.26 5.76 15.52
C SER A 21 0.06 7.03 16.31
N LEU A 22 0.69 6.87 17.48
CA LEU A 22 1.12 8.01 18.29
C LEU A 22 2.03 8.98 17.51
N HIS A 23 2.98 8.44 16.72
CA HIS A 23 3.82 9.22 15.81
C HIS A 23 3.00 10.08 14.84
N HIS A 24 2.01 9.50 14.17
CA HIS A 24 1.16 10.23 13.22
C HIS A 24 0.36 11.35 13.91
N ILE A 25 -0.18 11.08 15.11
CA ILE A 25 -0.94 12.07 15.89
C ILE A 25 -0.05 13.26 16.28
N ILE A 26 1.18 12.98 16.76
CA ILE A 26 2.13 14.03 17.12
C ILE A 26 2.52 14.86 15.90
N GLU A 27 2.82 14.22 14.78
CA GLU A 27 3.17 14.92 13.53
C GLU A 27 2.01 15.75 12.96
N ALA A 28 0.76 15.25 13.09
CA ALA A 28 -0.44 15.97 12.66
C ALA A 28 -0.76 17.22 13.51
N HIS A 29 -0.27 17.25 14.76
CA HIS A 29 -0.56 18.31 15.73
C HIS A 29 0.73 18.87 16.37
N LYS A 30 1.77 19.06 15.56
CA LYS A 30 3.08 19.57 16.03
C LYS A 30 3.00 20.91 16.77
N ASP A 31 2.06 21.73 16.42
CA ASP A 31 1.77 23.00 17.06
C ASP A 31 1.31 22.86 18.53
N VAL A 32 0.67 21.73 18.84
CA VAL A 32 0.17 21.42 20.19
C VAL A 32 1.19 20.64 21.00
N PHE A 33 1.83 19.63 20.40
CA PHE A 33 2.78 18.77 21.08
C PHE A 33 4.14 19.45 21.25
N GLN A 34 4.33 20.16 22.37
CA GLN A 34 5.58 20.86 22.70
C GLN A 34 6.68 19.93 23.25
N LYS A 35 6.32 18.73 23.71
CA LYS A 35 7.26 17.73 24.20
C LYS A 35 7.79 16.86 23.07
N CYS A 36 9.04 16.42 23.18
CA CYS A 36 9.58 15.47 22.21
C CYS A 36 8.77 14.14 22.21
N GLU A 37 8.72 13.50 21.08
CA GLU A 37 7.96 12.27 20.86
C GLU A 37 8.26 11.20 21.92
N LYS A 38 9.54 11.00 22.28
CA LYS A 38 9.96 10.07 23.34
C LYS A 38 9.30 10.36 24.70
N THR A 39 9.14 11.63 25.04
CA THR A 39 8.47 12.03 26.30
C THR A 39 6.99 11.68 26.26
N VAL A 40 6.31 11.93 25.13
CA VAL A 40 4.90 11.57 24.96
C VAL A 40 4.70 10.05 25.02
N TYR A 41 5.61 9.26 24.40
CA TYR A 41 5.61 7.80 24.54
C TYR A 41 5.80 7.34 25.99
N ASN A 42 6.68 8.01 26.77
CA ASN A 42 6.87 7.69 28.18
C ASN A 42 5.58 7.97 28.98
N TYR A 43 4.93 9.09 28.77
CA TYR A 43 3.64 9.40 29.40
C TYR A 43 2.58 8.36 29.04
N PHE A 44 2.52 7.94 27.78
CA PHE A 44 1.62 6.88 27.33
C PHE A 44 1.91 5.55 28.01
N ASN A 45 3.20 5.19 28.15
CA ASN A 45 3.64 3.96 28.83
C ASN A 45 3.34 3.97 30.34
N GLN A 46 3.30 5.14 30.95
CA GLN A 46 2.99 5.35 32.37
C GLN A 46 1.47 5.51 32.61
N ASN A 47 0.63 5.30 31.59
CA ASN A 47 -0.84 5.42 31.64
C ASN A 47 -1.34 6.82 32.05
N PHE A 48 -0.65 7.89 31.65
CA PHE A 48 -1.14 9.26 31.87
C PHE A 48 -2.32 9.62 30.96
N PHE A 49 -2.59 8.81 29.93
CA PHE A 49 -3.67 9.04 28.97
C PHE A 49 -4.81 8.05 29.15
N SER A 50 -6.03 8.50 28.83
CA SER A 50 -7.24 7.72 29.01
C SER A 50 -7.42 6.58 28.00
N LEU A 51 -6.73 6.64 26.83
CA LEU A 51 -6.78 5.60 25.82
C LEU A 51 -5.93 4.39 26.23
N PRO A 52 -6.51 3.17 26.34
CA PRO A 52 -5.76 1.97 26.66
C PRO A 52 -4.70 1.65 25.58
N ARG A 53 -3.52 1.18 25.99
CA ARG A 53 -2.43 0.79 25.06
C ARG A 53 -2.86 -0.24 24.02
N GLY A 54 -3.78 -1.14 24.36
CA GLY A 54 -4.28 -2.19 23.46
C GLY A 54 -5.12 -1.66 22.30
N GLU A 55 -5.61 -0.42 22.38
CA GLU A 55 -6.37 0.23 21.31
C GLU A 55 -5.48 0.92 20.29
N MET A 56 -4.19 1.13 20.61
CA MET A 56 -3.25 1.75 19.69
C MET A 56 -2.71 0.77 18.65
N PRO A 57 -2.57 1.18 17.39
CA PRO A 57 -1.97 0.35 16.34
C PRO A 57 -0.54 -0.05 16.68
N LYS A 58 -0.18 -1.30 16.39
CA LYS A 58 1.17 -1.87 16.60
C LYS A 58 1.64 -2.00 18.06
N MET A 59 0.80 -1.67 19.04
CA MET A 59 1.15 -1.87 20.45
C MET A 59 0.98 -3.33 20.90
N CYS A 60 0.20 -4.14 20.17
CA CYS A 60 0.00 -5.56 20.43
C CYS A 60 0.58 -6.39 19.28
N ILE A 61 1.59 -7.22 19.55
CA ILE A 61 2.14 -8.19 18.60
C ILE A 61 1.34 -9.50 18.74
N ARG A 62 0.54 -9.82 17.71
CA ARG A 62 -0.13 -11.12 17.62
C ARG A 62 0.76 -12.10 16.85
N LYS A 63 1.03 -13.29 17.42
CA LYS A 63 1.71 -14.36 16.70
C LYS A 63 0.81 -14.86 15.56
N ASN A 64 1.29 -14.76 14.33
CA ASN A 64 0.62 -15.33 13.17
C ASN A 64 0.59 -16.87 13.27
N ARG A 65 -0.59 -17.47 13.08
CA ARG A 65 -0.68 -18.94 12.90
C ARG A 65 0.00 -19.31 11.58
N LYS A 66 0.87 -20.30 11.61
CA LYS A 66 1.47 -20.88 10.38
C LYS A 66 0.34 -21.42 9.50
N LYS A 67 0.14 -20.83 8.33
CA LYS A 67 -0.77 -21.34 7.30
C LYS A 67 -0.03 -22.39 6.47
N GLY A 68 -0.71 -23.47 6.10
CA GLY A 68 -0.20 -24.45 5.13
C GLY A 68 0.08 -23.75 3.79
N ILE A 69 1.20 -24.07 3.17
CA ILE A 69 1.61 -23.51 1.88
C ILE A 69 0.85 -24.24 0.78
N ILE A 70 -0.08 -23.58 0.13
CA ILE A 70 -0.71 -24.09 -1.11
C ILE A 70 0.26 -23.76 -2.25
N ARG A 71 0.86 -24.80 -2.84
CA ARG A 71 1.74 -24.66 -4.00
C ARG A 71 0.92 -24.78 -5.28
N HIS A 72 0.73 -23.66 -5.99
CA HIS A 72 0.21 -23.67 -7.35
C HIS A 72 1.35 -24.02 -8.32
N LYS A 73 1.14 -25.01 -9.21
CA LYS A 73 2.07 -25.29 -10.30
C LYS A 73 1.86 -24.25 -11.40
N VAL A 74 2.82 -23.35 -11.57
CA VAL A 74 2.91 -22.40 -12.69
C VAL A 74 4.05 -22.85 -13.59
N ASP A 75 3.87 -22.76 -14.92
CA ASP A 75 4.93 -23.05 -15.88
C ASP A 75 6.11 -22.08 -15.64
N PRO A 76 7.30 -22.59 -15.27
CA PRO A 76 8.46 -21.73 -14.98
C PRO A 76 9.04 -21.08 -16.24
N LYS A 77 8.65 -21.50 -17.45
CA LYS A 77 9.17 -20.95 -18.72
C LYS A 77 8.89 -19.47 -18.88
N CYS A 78 7.78 -18.95 -18.36
CA CYS A 78 7.47 -17.53 -18.40
C CYS A 78 8.46 -16.64 -17.64
N ARG A 79 9.31 -17.25 -16.77
CA ARG A 79 10.28 -16.56 -15.89
C ARG A 79 11.70 -16.54 -16.42
N VAL A 80 11.97 -17.17 -17.55
CA VAL A 80 13.32 -17.18 -18.17
C VAL A 80 13.72 -15.74 -18.50
N GLY A 81 14.88 -15.31 -18.00
CA GLY A 81 15.38 -13.93 -18.16
C GLY A 81 14.63 -12.89 -17.31
N ARG A 82 13.84 -13.32 -16.30
CA ARG A 82 13.03 -12.44 -15.43
C ARG A 82 13.15 -12.79 -13.95
N ASN A 83 14.21 -13.46 -13.55
CA ASN A 83 14.44 -13.81 -12.14
C ASN A 83 15.01 -12.62 -11.35
N ILE A 84 15.15 -12.79 -10.03
CA ILE A 84 15.64 -11.71 -9.15
C ILE A 84 17.08 -11.28 -9.51
N SER A 85 17.92 -12.15 -10.03
CA SER A 85 19.27 -11.77 -10.46
C SER A 85 19.25 -10.91 -11.72
N ASP A 86 18.32 -11.17 -12.65
CA ASP A 86 18.09 -10.34 -13.84
C ASP A 86 17.52 -8.96 -13.43
N TYR A 87 16.62 -8.93 -12.45
CA TYR A 87 16.11 -7.69 -11.84
C TYR A 87 17.26 -6.86 -11.26
N ASN A 88 18.12 -7.48 -10.44
CA ASN A 88 19.24 -6.78 -9.79
C ASN A 88 20.24 -6.20 -10.82
N LYS A 89 20.52 -6.94 -11.89
CA LYS A 89 21.34 -6.42 -13.01
C LYS A 89 20.66 -5.24 -13.66
N PHE A 90 19.38 -5.36 -13.98
CA PHE A 90 18.63 -4.31 -14.66
C PHE A 90 18.57 -3.01 -13.84
N ILE A 91 18.32 -3.07 -12.53
CA ILE A 91 18.32 -1.87 -11.67
C ILE A 91 19.71 -1.28 -11.46
N ALA A 92 20.77 -2.10 -11.51
CA ALA A 92 22.15 -1.60 -11.45
C ALA A 92 22.51 -0.79 -12.70
N GLU A 93 22.02 -1.22 -13.87
CA GLU A 93 22.18 -0.49 -15.14
C GLU A 93 21.28 0.76 -15.22
N HIS A 94 20.15 0.75 -14.51
CA HIS A 94 19.13 1.80 -14.56
C HIS A 94 18.72 2.30 -13.15
N PRO A 95 19.64 2.85 -12.34
CA PRO A 95 19.42 3.13 -10.92
C PRO A 95 18.37 4.22 -10.66
N LYS A 96 18.04 5.04 -11.65
CA LYS A 96 17.07 6.16 -11.52
C LYS A 96 15.64 5.79 -11.91
N LEU A 97 15.42 4.59 -12.45
CA LEU A 97 14.07 4.17 -12.83
C LEU A 97 13.21 3.93 -11.60
N PRO A 98 11.96 4.39 -11.59
CA PRO A 98 10.99 4.03 -10.56
C PRO A 98 10.82 2.52 -10.44
N ARG A 99 10.75 2.02 -9.21
CA ARG A 99 10.57 0.59 -8.91
C ARG A 99 9.21 0.35 -8.35
N VAL A 100 8.50 -0.60 -8.94
CA VAL A 100 7.15 -0.97 -8.54
C VAL A 100 7.12 -2.42 -8.09
N GLN A 101 6.60 -2.68 -6.90
CA GLN A 101 6.28 -4.03 -6.43
C GLN A 101 4.80 -4.32 -6.69
N MET A 102 4.48 -5.51 -7.19
CA MET A 102 3.13 -5.94 -7.49
C MET A 102 2.76 -7.19 -6.69
N ASP A 103 1.51 -7.24 -6.21
CA ASP A 103 0.97 -8.35 -5.44
C ASP A 103 -0.55 -8.42 -5.55
N SER A 104 -1.14 -9.54 -5.12
CA SER A 104 -2.58 -9.69 -4.98
C SER A 104 -3.00 -9.76 -3.52
N VAL A 105 -4.03 -9.01 -3.15
CA VAL A 105 -4.63 -9.06 -1.82
C VAL A 105 -5.98 -9.74 -1.90
N VAL A 106 -6.03 -10.98 -1.37
CA VAL A 106 -7.25 -11.79 -1.35
C VAL A 106 -8.04 -11.49 -0.07
N GLY A 107 -9.31 -11.17 -0.20
CA GLY A 107 -10.25 -11.07 0.90
C GLY A 107 -10.80 -12.46 1.25
N ARG A 108 -12.03 -12.74 0.83
CA ARG A 108 -12.64 -14.07 0.88
C ARG A 108 -12.18 -14.91 -0.31
N VAL A 109 -11.90 -16.20 -0.07
CA VAL A 109 -11.57 -17.15 -1.17
C VAL A 109 -12.76 -17.29 -2.10
N GLY A 110 -12.52 -17.12 -3.41
CA GLY A 110 -13.56 -17.18 -4.44
C GLY A 110 -14.33 -15.89 -4.68
N GLY A 111 -14.07 -14.82 -3.91
CA GLY A 111 -14.63 -13.49 -4.11
C GLY A 111 -13.69 -12.57 -4.90
N LYS A 112 -14.06 -11.29 -4.96
CA LYS A 112 -13.23 -10.23 -5.54
C LYS A 112 -11.87 -10.13 -4.86
N VAL A 113 -10.87 -9.70 -5.62
CA VAL A 113 -9.47 -9.56 -5.17
C VAL A 113 -8.92 -8.20 -5.57
N LEU A 114 -7.90 -7.73 -4.84
CA LEU A 114 -7.19 -6.51 -5.21
C LEU A 114 -5.88 -6.87 -5.90
N LEU A 115 -5.60 -6.24 -7.03
CA LEU A 115 -4.24 -6.08 -7.55
C LEU A 115 -3.63 -4.86 -6.88
N THR A 116 -2.48 -4.99 -6.26
CA THR A 116 -1.79 -3.89 -5.58
C THR A 116 -0.46 -3.60 -6.24
N LEU A 117 -0.12 -2.31 -6.37
CA LEU A 117 1.14 -1.81 -6.91
C LEU A 117 1.74 -0.81 -5.92
N GLN A 118 2.95 -1.09 -5.46
CA GLN A 118 3.69 -0.28 -4.50
C GLN A 118 4.85 0.42 -5.19
N PHE A 119 4.83 1.74 -5.23
CA PHE A 119 5.96 2.55 -5.66
C PHE A 119 7.00 2.64 -4.55
N GLU A 120 8.22 2.17 -4.80
CA GLU A 120 9.24 2.09 -3.75
C GLU A 120 9.73 3.46 -3.29
N GLU A 121 9.89 4.40 -4.21
CA GLU A 121 10.45 5.74 -3.98
C GLU A 121 9.48 6.63 -3.20
N SER A 122 8.22 6.68 -3.62
CA SER A 122 7.20 7.51 -2.96
C SER A 122 6.56 6.83 -1.76
N GLY A 123 6.53 5.49 -1.75
CA GLY A 123 5.74 4.72 -0.78
C GLY A 123 4.25 4.65 -1.12
N MET A 124 3.83 5.16 -2.28
CA MET A 124 2.45 5.15 -2.77
C MET A 124 1.98 3.73 -3.04
N LEU A 125 0.78 3.39 -2.61
CA LEU A 125 0.10 2.14 -2.88
C LEU A 125 -1.09 2.41 -3.81
N LEU A 126 -1.13 1.75 -4.96
CA LEU A 126 -2.32 1.67 -5.79
C LEU A 126 -2.98 0.31 -5.62
N ALA A 127 -4.28 0.23 -5.75
CA ALA A 127 -5.01 -1.02 -5.75
C ALA A 127 -6.18 -0.97 -6.74
N TRP A 128 -6.39 -2.09 -7.42
CA TRP A 128 -7.48 -2.28 -8.37
C TRP A 128 -8.34 -3.47 -7.94
N LEU A 129 -9.66 -3.24 -7.88
CA LEU A 129 -10.62 -4.28 -7.55
C LEU A 129 -10.92 -5.13 -8.79
N ARG A 130 -10.68 -6.44 -8.69
CA ARG A 130 -10.87 -7.40 -9.77
C ARG A 130 -11.93 -8.44 -9.38
N GLU A 131 -12.76 -8.83 -10.34
CA GLU A 131 -13.80 -9.86 -10.14
C GLU A 131 -13.21 -11.26 -9.95
N ALA A 132 -12.04 -11.53 -10.54
CA ALA A 132 -11.38 -12.83 -10.46
C ALA A 132 -9.86 -12.71 -10.34
N ASN A 133 -9.24 -13.67 -9.65
CA ASN A 133 -7.78 -13.73 -9.52
C ASN A 133 -7.16 -14.56 -10.66
N ASN A 134 -7.10 -13.98 -11.86
CA ASN A 134 -6.53 -14.59 -13.06
C ASN A 134 -5.62 -13.61 -13.82
N SER A 135 -4.84 -14.12 -14.76
CA SER A 135 -3.87 -13.31 -15.52
C SER A 135 -4.55 -12.30 -16.45
N GLN A 136 -5.73 -12.62 -17.01
CA GLN A 136 -6.43 -11.69 -17.87
C GLN A 136 -6.84 -10.43 -17.14
N SER A 137 -7.37 -10.54 -15.93
CA SER A 137 -7.75 -9.35 -15.13
C SER A 137 -6.57 -8.46 -14.73
N VAL A 138 -5.36 -9.01 -14.67
CA VAL A 138 -4.12 -8.20 -14.50
C VAL A 138 -3.80 -7.45 -15.79
N ILE A 139 -3.85 -8.13 -16.95
CA ILE A 139 -3.59 -7.52 -18.26
C ILE A 139 -4.59 -6.38 -18.52
N ASP A 140 -5.87 -6.63 -18.27
CA ASP A 140 -6.95 -5.65 -18.46
C ASP A 140 -6.73 -4.37 -17.64
N TYR A 141 -6.19 -4.53 -16.41
CA TYR A 141 -5.80 -3.39 -15.59
C TYR A 141 -4.67 -2.57 -16.23
N PHE A 142 -3.61 -3.22 -16.70
CA PHE A 142 -2.50 -2.53 -17.34
C PHE A 142 -2.92 -1.84 -18.65
N ASP A 143 -3.81 -2.47 -19.41
CA ASP A 143 -4.39 -1.87 -20.64
C ASP A 143 -5.25 -0.65 -20.31
N MET A 144 -6.05 -0.72 -19.25
CA MET A 144 -6.87 0.39 -18.79
C MET A 144 -5.99 1.55 -18.32
N MET A 145 -4.93 1.27 -17.56
CA MET A 145 -3.99 2.29 -17.08
C MET A 145 -3.22 2.93 -18.25
N GLU A 146 -2.81 2.14 -19.26
CA GLU A 146 -2.18 2.69 -20.46
C GLU A 146 -3.11 3.61 -21.24
N ARG A 147 -4.39 3.24 -21.40
CA ARG A 147 -5.40 4.12 -22.04
C ARG A 147 -5.58 5.42 -21.27
N LYS A 148 -5.54 5.35 -19.93
CA LYS A 148 -5.76 6.49 -19.05
C LYS A 148 -4.59 7.48 -19.08
N PHE A 149 -3.35 6.99 -19.03
CA PHE A 149 -2.15 7.82 -18.94
C PHE A 149 -1.44 8.07 -20.28
N GLY A 150 -1.74 7.27 -21.30
CA GLY A 150 -0.95 7.18 -22.51
C GLY A 150 0.37 6.43 -22.29
N LEU A 151 0.91 5.83 -23.37
CA LEU A 151 2.07 4.93 -23.29
C LEU A 151 3.32 5.60 -22.71
N THR A 152 3.58 6.86 -23.05
CA THR A 152 4.78 7.58 -22.58
C THR A 152 4.76 7.76 -21.07
N ARG A 153 3.65 8.26 -20.51
CA ARG A 153 3.50 8.45 -19.06
C ARG A 153 3.43 7.12 -18.33
N PHE A 154 2.76 6.12 -18.90
CA PHE A 154 2.74 4.77 -18.35
C PHE A 154 4.16 4.20 -18.18
N ARG A 155 5.01 4.30 -19.23
CA ARG A 155 6.42 3.86 -19.17
C ARG A 155 7.23 4.59 -18.10
N HIS A 156 6.94 5.86 -17.90
CA HIS A 156 7.60 6.66 -16.86
C HIS A 156 7.19 6.22 -15.45
N MET A 157 5.93 5.89 -15.25
CA MET A 157 5.40 5.46 -13.95
C MET A 157 5.72 4.00 -13.63
N PHE A 158 5.63 3.11 -14.63
CA PHE A 158 5.76 1.66 -14.47
C PHE A 158 6.87 1.07 -15.35
N PRO A 159 8.13 1.58 -15.31
CA PRO A 159 9.19 1.10 -16.19
C PRO A 159 9.59 -0.35 -15.89
N LEU A 160 9.49 -0.76 -14.61
CA LEU A 160 9.76 -2.13 -14.19
C LEU A 160 8.90 -2.52 -12.98
N ILE A 161 8.56 -3.80 -12.92
CA ILE A 161 7.66 -4.37 -11.92
C ILE A 161 8.30 -5.64 -11.37
N LEU A 162 8.38 -5.74 -10.02
CA LEU A 162 8.76 -6.95 -9.33
C LEU A 162 7.53 -7.60 -8.71
N THR A 163 7.28 -8.87 -9.01
CA THR A 163 6.12 -9.61 -8.48
C THR A 163 6.54 -10.97 -7.90
N ASP A 164 5.62 -11.65 -7.25
CA ASP A 164 5.81 -13.05 -6.85
C ASP A 164 5.46 -14.02 -7.99
N ASN A 165 5.43 -15.30 -7.61
CA ASN A 165 5.19 -16.38 -8.55
C ASN A 165 3.71 -16.80 -8.62
N GLY A 166 2.77 -15.87 -8.35
CA GLY A 166 1.33 -16.12 -8.45
C GLY A 166 0.90 -16.54 -9.85
N PRO A 167 -0.13 -17.42 -9.98
CA PRO A 167 -0.65 -17.83 -11.29
C PRO A 167 -1.25 -16.66 -12.08
N GLU A 168 -1.75 -15.65 -11.41
CA GLU A 168 -2.26 -14.42 -12.02
C GLU A 168 -1.18 -13.60 -12.74
N PHE A 169 0.08 -13.82 -12.41
CA PHE A 169 1.24 -13.14 -13.04
C PHE A 169 1.96 -14.02 -14.06
N SER A 170 1.34 -15.13 -14.50
CA SER A 170 1.97 -16.11 -15.40
C SER A 170 2.09 -15.68 -16.86
N ASN A 171 1.53 -14.55 -17.26
CA ASN A 171 1.63 -14.01 -18.60
C ASN A 171 2.38 -12.66 -18.64
N PRO A 172 3.69 -12.65 -18.33
CA PRO A 172 4.47 -11.41 -18.31
C PRO A 172 4.53 -10.72 -19.67
N SER A 173 4.58 -11.48 -20.77
CA SER A 173 4.67 -10.93 -22.11
C SER A 173 3.46 -10.04 -22.44
N ALA A 174 2.25 -10.44 -22.05
CA ALA A 174 1.06 -9.62 -22.25
C ALA A 174 1.03 -8.39 -21.33
N ILE A 175 1.55 -8.52 -20.08
CA ILE A 175 1.71 -7.37 -19.17
C ILE A 175 2.73 -6.38 -19.74
N GLU A 176 3.83 -6.85 -20.31
CA GLU A 176 4.91 -6.05 -20.88
C GLU A 176 4.55 -5.38 -22.21
N THR A 177 3.57 -5.94 -22.94
CA THR A 177 3.20 -5.45 -24.26
C THR A 177 2.04 -4.45 -24.16
N SER A 178 2.25 -3.28 -24.77
CA SER A 178 1.26 -2.22 -24.93
C SER A 178 0.11 -2.65 -25.83
N ILE A 179 -1.04 -1.99 -25.70
CA ILE A 179 -2.19 -2.13 -26.63
C ILE A 179 -1.79 -1.81 -28.09
N THR A 180 -0.67 -1.10 -28.31
CA THR A 180 -0.12 -0.78 -29.65
C THR A 180 0.98 -1.74 -30.09
N GLY A 181 1.21 -2.84 -29.37
CA GLY A 181 2.25 -3.83 -29.65
C GLY A 181 3.68 -3.43 -29.26
N LYS A 182 3.88 -2.26 -28.65
CA LYS A 182 5.19 -1.80 -28.16
C LYS A 182 5.44 -2.27 -26.73
N GLN A 183 6.69 -2.40 -26.32
CA GLN A 183 7.00 -2.68 -24.91
C GLN A 183 6.56 -1.50 -24.01
N ARG A 184 5.79 -1.75 -22.95
CA ARG A 184 5.33 -0.74 -21.98
C ARG A 184 6.00 -0.82 -20.61
N THR A 185 6.46 -2.00 -20.19
CA THR A 185 7.09 -2.25 -18.88
C THR A 185 8.03 -3.47 -18.99
N LYS A 186 8.74 -3.78 -17.90
CA LYS A 186 9.43 -5.06 -17.69
C LYS A 186 8.95 -5.70 -16.40
N VAL A 187 8.68 -7.01 -16.44
CA VAL A 187 8.23 -7.79 -15.28
C VAL A 187 9.33 -8.74 -14.83
N PHE A 188 9.61 -8.72 -13.53
CA PHE A 188 10.55 -9.62 -12.88
C PHE A 188 9.87 -10.36 -11.72
N TYR A 189 10.45 -11.49 -11.34
CA TYR A 189 9.90 -12.37 -10.30
C TYR A 189 10.86 -12.54 -9.14
N CYS A 190 10.29 -12.53 -7.93
CA CYS A 190 10.99 -12.95 -6.73
C CYS A 190 11.31 -14.44 -6.76
N ASP A 191 12.30 -14.85 -5.98
CA ASP A 191 12.53 -16.27 -5.74
C ASP A 191 11.32 -16.90 -5.02
N PRO A 192 11.07 -18.19 -5.25
CA PRO A 192 10.01 -18.88 -4.54
C PRO A 192 10.18 -18.80 -3.01
N ASN A 193 9.11 -18.45 -2.30
CA ASN A 193 9.07 -18.29 -0.85
C ASN A 193 9.98 -17.17 -0.28
N ALA A 194 10.44 -16.25 -1.11
CA ALA A 194 11.29 -15.12 -0.73
C ALA A 194 10.49 -13.81 -0.57
N SER A 195 9.49 -13.80 0.33
CA SER A 195 8.62 -12.64 0.54
C SER A 195 9.39 -11.37 0.95
N TRP A 196 10.55 -11.53 1.63
CA TRP A 196 11.41 -10.40 2.01
C TRP A 196 11.92 -9.56 0.83
N GLN A 197 11.94 -10.12 -0.40
CA GLN A 197 12.32 -9.40 -1.62
C GLN A 197 11.27 -8.36 -2.03
N LYS A 198 10.03 -8.47 -1.50
CA LYS A 198 8.93 -7.51 -1.65
C LYS A 198 8.54 -6.85 -0.31
N GLY A 199 9.44 -6.67 0.62
CA GLY A 199 9.13 -6.18 1.97
C GLY A 199 8.46 -4.80 2.02
N LYS A 200 8.57 -3.97 0.97
CA LYS A 200 7.94 -2.65 0.95
C LYS A 200 6.43 -2.74 0.75
N ILE A 201 5.95 -3.60 -0.15
CA ILE A 201 4.51 -3.80 -0.36
C ILE A 201 3.86 -4.50 0.83
N GLU A 202 4.54 -5.45 1.48
CA GLU A 202 4.03 -6.14 2.67
C GLU A 202 3.76 -5.15 3.82
N ASN A 203 4.63 -4.15 4.01
CA ASN A 203 4.43 -3.10 5.00
C ASN A 203 3.19 -2.24 4.70
N ASN A 204 2.91 -1.93 3.44
CA ASN A 204 1.72 -1.18 3.05
C ASN A 204 0.45 -2.04 3.15
N HIS A 205 0.54 -3.34 2.83
CA HIS A 205 -0.56 -4.27 3.08
C HIS A 205 -0.96 -4.29 4.55
N THR A 206 -0.02 -4.10 5.48
CA THR A 206 -0.36 -3.96 6.90
C THR A 206 -1.30 -2.77 7.16
N ASN A 207 -1.06 -1.61 6.55
CA ASN A 207 -1.95 -0.45 6.68
C ASN A 207 -3.29 -0.67 5.96
N LEU A 208 -3.26 -1.23 4.75
CA LEU A 208 -4.47 -1.61 4.01
C LEU A 208 -5.34 -2.59 4.83
N ARG A 209 -4.71 -3.59 5.47
CA ARG A 209 -5.38 -4.60 6.30
C ARG A 209 -5.92 -4.08 7.63
N ARG A 210 -5.61 -2.87 8.02
CA ARG A 210 -6.24 -2.20 9.17
C ARG A 210 -7.66 -1.74 8.83
N ILE A 211 -7.94 -1.47 7.54
CA ILE A 211 -9.26 -1.09 7.04
C ILE A 211 -9.98 -2.32 6.45
N LEU A 212 -9.28 -3.05 5.56
CA LEU A 212 -9.77 -4.26 4.91
C LEU A 212 -9.21 -5.50 5.61
N GLU A 213 -9.85 -5.93 6.69
CA GLU A 213 -9.38 -7.00 7.57
C GLU A 213 -9.20 -8.34 6.82
N HIS A 214 -8.36 -9.22 7.39
CA HIS A 214 -8.16 -10.55 6.82
C HIS A 214 -9.46 -11.37 6.83
N GLY A 215 -9.83 -11.90 5.66
CA GLY A 215 -11.01 -12.74 5.49
C GLY A 215 -12.30 -11.97 5.24
N CYS A 216 -12.27 -10.62 5.24
CA CYS A 216 -13.45 -9.85 4.82
C CYS A 216 -13.69 -10.03 3.32
N SER A 217 -14.96 -10.00 2.90
CA SER A 217 -15.32 -10.01 1.48
C SER A 217 -15.10 -8.61 0.87
N PHE A 218 -14.66 -8.60 -0.39
CA PHE A 218 -14.61 -7.37 -1.20
C PHE A 218 -15.77 -7.29 -2.19
N ASP A 219 -16.72 -8.25 -2.16
CA ASP A 219 -17.76 -8.39 -3.17
C ASP A 219 -18.71 -7.19 -3.21
N ASN A 220 -18.99 -6.58 -2.06
CA ASN A 220 -19.84 -5.40 -1.92
C ASN A 220 -19.09 -4.07 -2.16
N LEU A 221 -17.76 -4.12 -2.37
CA LEU A 221 -16.95 -2.93 -2.59
C LEU A 221 -16.94 -2.56 -4.07
N THR A 222 -16.81 -1.26 -4.31
CA THR A 222 -16.58 -0.64 -5.61
C THR A 222 -15.14 -0.14 -5.70
N GLN A 223 -14.68 0.22 -6.91
CA GLN A 223 -13.38 0.85 -7.07
C GLN A 223 -13.29 2.18 -6.30
N ASN A 224 -14.36 2.96 -6.25
CA ASN A 224 -14.38 4.21 -5.48
C ASN A 224 -14.18 3.98 -3.97
N ASP A 225 -14.67 2.87 -3.42
CA ASP A 225 -14.42 2.50 -2.02
C ASP A 225 -12.94 2.17 -1.81
N ILE A 226 -12.31 1.49 -2.77
CA ILE A 226 -10.87 1.20 -2.74
C ILE A 226 -10.05 2.50 -2.87
N ASP A 227 -10.41 3.42 -3.77
CA ASP A 227 -9.75 4.71 -3.94
C ASP A 227 -9.84 5.56 -2.67
N LEU A 228 -10.98 5.51 -1.96
CA LEU A 228 -11.15 6.14 -0.64
C LEU A 228 -10.18 5.53 0.38
N VAL A 229 -10.12 4.20 0.46
CA VAL A 229 -9.19 3.49 1.35
C VAL A 229 -7.75 3.88 1.07
N LEU A 230 -7.35 3.91 -0.21
CA LEU A 230 -6.00 4.30 -0.62
C LEU A 230 -5.71 5.76 -0.29
N SER A 231 -6.68 6.66 -0.46
CA SER A 231 -6.54 8.08 -0.08
C SER A 231 -6.15 8.22 1.39
N HIS A 232 -6.74 7.43 2.28
CA HIS A 232 -6.37 7.42 3.70
C HIS A 232 -5.04 6.73 3.97
N VAL A 233 -4.75 5.59 3.32
CA VAL A 233 -3.48 4.84 3.48
C VAL A 233 -2.29 5.66 3.00
N ASP A 234 -2.42 6.36 1.87
CA ASP A 234 -1.33 7.12 1.25
C ASP A 234 -1.19 8.55 1.81
N SER A 235 -2.18 9.02 2.57
CA SER A 235 -2.08 10.25 3.37
C SER A 235 -1.50 10.01 4.77
N TYR A 236 -1.29 8.76 5.17
CA TYR A 236 -0.74 8.42 6.48
C TYR A 236 0.73 8.78 6.60
N ILE A 237 1.08 9.59 7.63
CA ILE A 237 2.45 10.05 7.89
C ILE A 237 3.32 8.89 8.39
N ARG A 238 4.51 8.78 7.82
CA ARG A 238 5.50 7.74 8.17
C ARG A 238 6.90 8.34 8.27
N GLU A 239 7.54 8.17 9.41
CA GLU A 239 8.90 8.62 9.67
C GLU A 239 9.90 8.17 8.59
N LYS A 240 9.79 6.91 8.14
CA LYS A 240 10.63 6.34 7.06
C LYS A 240 10.67 7.19 5.79
N TYR A 241 9.63 7.98 5.53
CA TYR A 241 9.52 8.84 4.35
C TYR A 241 9.66 10.33 4.69
N GLY A 242 10.34 10.67 5.80
CA GLY A 242 10.58 12.04 6.24
C GLY A 242 9.30 12.76 6.65
N ASN A 243 8.32 12.04 7.16
CA ASN A 243 7.01 12.54 7.59
C ASN A 243 6.17 13.18 6.47
N ILE A 244 6.53 12.93 5.21
CA ILE A 244 5.74 13.37 4.04
C ILE A 244 4.80 12.23 3.62
N PRO A 245 3.50 12.47 3.45
CA PRO A 245 2.56 11.49 2.93
C PRO A 245 3.00 10.89 1.59
N ALA A 246 2.71 9.62 1.37
CA ALA A 246 3.09 8.92 0.14
C ALA A 246 2.44 9.55 -1.11
N ALA A 247 1.18 9.98 -1.00
CA ALA A 247 0.47 10.68 -2.07
C ALA A 247 1.18 11.99 -2.47
N SER A 248 1.62 12.80 -1.50
CA SER A 248 2.34 14.05 -1.78
C SER A 248 3.71 13.80 -2.41
N ARG A 249 4.43 12.75 -1.98
CA ARG A 249 5.70 12.34 -2.59
C ARG A 249 5.49 11.83 -4.03
N PHE A 250 4.41 11.09 -4.25
CA PHE A 250 4.06 10.58 -5.58
C PHE A 250 3.77 11.74 -6.55
N SER A 251 2.98 12.72 -6.12
CA SER A 251 2.66 13.88 -6.94
C SER A 251 3.90 14.72 -7.26
N SER A 252 4.85 14.85 -6.32
CA SER A 252 6.13 15.55 -6.58
C SER A 252 7.01 14.85 -7.63
N ILE A 253 6.85 13.52 -7.83
CA ILE A 253 7.62 12.74 -8.82
C ILE A 253 6.91 12.71 -10.18
N PHE A 254 5.58 12.51 -10.20
CA PHE A 254 4.81 12.22 -11.40
C PHE A 254 3.85 13.33 -11.84
N GLY A 255 3.70 14.38 -11.04
CA GLY A 255 2.78 15.50 -11.25
C GLY A 255 1.47 15.36 -10.46
N ASP A 256 0.89 16.49 -10.08
CA ASP A 256 -0.34 16.54 -9.26
C ASP A 256 -1.55 15.94 -9.98
N ASP A 257 -1.65 16.13 -11.30
CA ASP A 257 -2.69 15.57 -12.14
C ASP A 257 -2.75 14.03 -12.10
N CYS A 258 -1.64 13.37 -11.74
CA CYS A 258 -1.64 11.90 -11.57
C CYS A 258 -2.55 11.44 -10.42
N LEU A 259 -2.63 12.18 -9.32
CA LEU A 259 -3.52 11.84 -8.21
C LEU A 259 -4.99 11.97 -8.63
N ASP A 260 -5.34 13.04 -9.34
CA ASP A 260 -6.69 13.23 -9.86
C ASP A 260 -7.08 12.12 -10.86
N MET A 261 -6.17 11.79 -11.78
CA MET A 261 -6.37 10.68 -12.70
C MET A 261 -6.54 9.33 -11.96
N LEU A 262 -5.91 9.13 -10.83
CA LEU A 262 -6.02 7.91 -10.01
C LEU A 262 -7.21 7.97 -9.03
N ASN A 263 -7.94 9.07 -8.98
CA ASN A 263 -9.02 9.33 -8.01
C ASN A 263 -8.55 9.22 -6.54
N ILE A 264 -7.28 9.58 -6.29
CA ILE A 264 -6.67 9.58 -4.95
C ILE A 264 -6.65 11.01 -4.42
N LYS A 265 -7.17 11.20 -3.20
CA LYS A 265 -7.22 12.49 -2.52
C LYS A 265 -6.20 12.53 -1.39
N VAL A 266 -5.51 13.66 -1.24
CA VAL A 266 -4.70 13.90 -0.06
C VAL A 266 -5.62 14.27 1.09
N ILE A 267 -5.68 13.42 2.10
CA ILE A 267 -6.49 13.61 3.31
C ILE A 267 -5.66 14.37 4.34
N PRO A 268 -6.21 15.44 4.95
CA PRO A 268 -5.54 16.12 6.05
C PRO A 268 -5.15 15.13 7.15
N PRO A 269 -3.95 15.24 7.74
CA PRO A 269 -3.41 14.25 8.67
C PRO A 269 -4.37 13.91 9.83
N GLU A 270 -4.99 14.91 10.41
CA GLU A 270 -5.93 14.78 11.53
C GLU A 270 -7.23 14.01 11.16
N LYS A 271 -7.56 13.97 9.86
CA LYS A 271 -8.75 13.29 9.31
C LYS A 271 -8.47 11.89 8.79
N VAL A 272 -7.22 11.41 8.84
CA VAL A 272 -6.87 10.07 8.37
C VAL A 272 -7.53 9.01 9.26
N ILE A 273 -8.24 8.07 8.62
CA ILE A 273 -8.90 6.92 9.28
C ILE A 273 -8.28 5.64 8.77
N LEU A 274 -7.71 4.82 9.67
CA LEU A 274 -7.08 3.53 9.37
C LEU A 274 -7.71 2.41 10.21
N ASN A 275 -9.02 2.28 10.12
CA ASN A 275 -9.78 1.19 10.73
C ASN A 275 -11.04 0.89 9.90
N PRO A 276 -11.75 -0.23 10.15
CA PRO A 276 -12.91 -0.64 9.36
C PRO A 276 -14.09 0.33 9.39
N ASN A 277 -14.09 1.32 10.28
CA ASN A 277 -15.15 2.33 10.35
C ASN A 277 -15.18 3.25 9.12
N LEU A 278 -14.08 3.32 8.37
CA LEU A 278 -14.04 4.09 7.12
C LEU A 278 -15.10 3.62 6.10
N LEU A 279 -15.45 2.34 6.14
CA LEU A 279 -16.40 1.70 5.22
C LEU A 279 -17.67 1.19 5.94
N LYS A 280 -18.11 1.86 7.03
CA LYS A 280 -19.25 1.40 7.84
C LYS A 280 -20.52 1.19 7.03
N ASP A 281 -20.79 2.06 6.06
CA ASP A 281 -22.02 2.05 5.27
C ASP A 281 -22.00 0.98 4.16
N LYS A 282 -20.93 0.19 4.07
CA LYS A 282 -20.70 -0.84 3.01
C LYS A 282 -20.62 -2.27 3.55
N LYS A 283 -20.81 -2.44 4.86
CA LYS A 283 -20.83 -3.77 5.52
C LYS A 283 -22.21 -4.39 5.56
#